data_957e2bb05b5fb125cab9c66bab75aff9
#
_entry.id   957e2bb05b5fb125cab9c66bab75aff9
#
_cell.length_a   1.000
_cell.length_b   1.000
_cell.length_c   1.000
_cell.angle_alpha   90.00
_cell.angle_beta   90.00
_cell.angle_gamma   90.00
#
_symmetry.space_group_name_H-M   'P 1'
#
loop_
_entity.id
_entity.type
_entity.pdbx_description
1 polymer ?
#
loop_
_entity_poly.entity_id
_entity_poly.type
_entity_poly.pdbx_seq_one_letter_code
_entity_poly.pdbx_strand_id
1 'polypeptide(L)'
;SSTVSVACSVRGDRPGAVGPHGLADGFPAISARLGLDAAPVDPADPAAVRWLEACVWPDQADRLARLRAAIALLREHPVAVRRGDAVDGLAPALADLGGRTPVVTTSWTLCYLDPDRQRAFAAEVDRLGSSRGLTWLWAEAPAQVPVLLVPDALLDDHATLLGVTTWRDGVRTDRLLARCHDHGAWLNWY
;
A
#
# COMPACT_ATOMS: atom_id res chain seq x y z
N SER A 1 -20.75 -14.43 -8.26
CA SER A 1 -19.77 -13.65 -7.48
C SER A 1 -18.58 -13.36 -8.37
N SER A 2 -18.27 -12.10 -8.50
CA SER A 2 -17.10 -11.65 -9.27
C SER A 2 -15.83 -11.93 -8.48
N THR A 3 -14.87 -12.63 -9.08
CA THR A 3 -13.56 -12.89 -8.49
C THR A 3 -12.48 -12.25 -9.35
N VAL A 4 -11.52 -11.59 -8.70
CA VAL A 4 -10.30 -11.09 -9.34
C VAL A 4 -9.16 -12.00 -8.94
N SER A 5 -8.55 -12.66 -9.91
CA SER A 5 -7.36 -13.47 -9.68
C SER A 5 -6.11 -12.63 -9.92
N VAL A 6 -5.20 -12.64 -8.93
CA VAL A 6 -3.89 -12.03 -9.02
C VAL A 6 -2.85 -13.12 -8.83
N ALA A 7 -1.94 -13.24 -9.79
CA ALA A 7 -0.81 -14.17 -9.69
C ALA A 7 0.47 -13.40 -9.38
N CYS A 8 1.21 -13.84 -8.38
CA CYS A 8 2.53 -13.30 -8.02
C CYS A 8 3.48 -14.46 -7.81
N SER A 9 4.67 -14.41 -8.44
CA SER A 9 5.74 -15.37 -8.16
C SER A 9 6.47 -14.96 -6.89
N VAL A 10 6.47 -15.84 -5.89
CA VAL A 10 7.12 -15.57 -4.61
C VAL A 10 8.37 -16.44 -4.48
N ARG A 11 9.51 -15.83 -4.13
CA ARG A 11 10.79 -16.50 -3.90
C ARG A 11 11.35 -16.04 -2.56
N GLY A 12 12.11 -16.88 -1.88
CA GLY A 12 12.90 -16.52 -0.71
C GLY A 12 14.39 -16.59 -1.03
N ASP A 13 15.11 -15.54 -0.68
CA ASP A 13 16.57 -15.47 -0.97
C ASP A 13 17.43 -16.22 0.08
N ARG A 14 16.82 -16.69 1.17
CA ARG A 14 17.54 -17.41 2.23
C ARG A 14 16.83 -18.71 2.63
N PRO A 15 17.59 -19.78 2.95
CA PRO A 15 17.03 -20.94 3.66
C PRO A 15 16.42 -20.48 4.98
N GLY A 16 15.14 -20.71 5.17
CA GLY A 16 14.41 -20.24 6.36
C GLY A 16 13.81 -18.83 6.25
N ALA A 17 13.90 -18.16 5.07
CA ALA A 17 13.08 -16.99 4.79
C ALA A 17 11.63 -17.37 5.03
N VAL A 18 10.97 -16.63 5.92
CA VAL A 18 9.55 -16.84 6.25
C VAL A 18 8.75 -16.36 5.03
N GLY A 19 8.60 -17.25 4.06
CA GLY A 19 7.61 -17.06 3.01
C GLY A 19 6.21 -16.95 3.61
N PRO A 20 5.17 -16.88 2.80
CA PRO A 20 3.77 -16.72 3.25
C PRO A 20 3.24 -17.94 4.02
N HIS A 21 4.07 -18.63 4.77
CA HIS A 21 3.71 -19.81 5.57
C HIS A 21 2.64 -19.52 6.64
N GLY A 22 2.46 -18.25 7.02
CA GLY A 22 1.39 -17.86 7.93
C GLY A 22 0.03 -17.63 7.27
N LEU A 23 -0.07 -17.71 5.94
CA LEU A 23 -1.35 -17.59 5.22
C LEU A 23 -2.16 -18.90 5.24
N ALA A 24 -1.59 -20.00 5.72
CA ALA A 24 -2.30 -21.27 5.86
C ALA A 24 -3.52 -21.18 6.81
N ASP A 25 -3.49 -20.23 7.75
CA ASP A 25 -4.57 -19.99 8.72
C ASP A 25 -5.64 -18.99 8.23
N GLY A 26 -5.53 -18.54 6.97
CA GLY A 26 -6.44 -17.57 6.38
C GLY A 26 -6.02 -16.11 6.60
N PHE A 27 -6.79 -15.18 6.01
CA PHE A 27 -6.55 -13.75 6.17
C PHE A 27 -7.10 -13.24 7.51
N PRO A 28 -6.43 -12.28 8.15
CA PRO A 28 -6.96 -11.64 9.34
C PRO A 28 -8.30 -10.96 9.06
N ALA A 29 -9.19 -10.97 10.04
CA ALA A 29 -10.47 -10.29 9.94
C ALA A 29 -10.25 -8.77 9.82
N ILE A 30 -10.68 -8.19 8.71
CA ILE A 30 -10.64 -6.75 8.48
C ILE A 30 -11.99 -6.16 8.87
N SER A 31 -12.03 -5.42 9.98
CA SER A 31 -13.26 -4.86 10.54
C SER A 31 -13.68 -3.51 9.93
N ALA A 32 -12.73 -2.80 9.30
CA ALA A 32 -12.98 -1.54 8.60
C ALA A 32 -11.94 -1.30 7.50
N ARG A 33 -12.34 -0.57 6.46
CA ARG A 33 -11.45 -0.12 5.38
C ARG A 33 -11.80 1.32 5.02
N LEU A 34 -10.78 2.14 4.82
CA LEU A 34 -10.95 3.52 4.36
C LEU A 34 -9.76 3.87 3.46
N GLY A 35 -10.03 4.32 2.25
CA GLY A 35 -9.05 4.91 1.36
C GLY A 35 -8.96 6.42 1.55
N LEU A 36 -7.76 6.97 1.38
CA LEU A 36 -7.53 8.40 1.18
C LEU A 36 -6.96 8.60 -0.22
N ASP A 37 -7.53 9.51 -0.98
CA ASP A 37 -7.08 9.84 -2.33
C ASP A 37 -7.34 11.32 -2.60
N ALA A 38 -6.37 12.02 -3.23
CA ALA A 38 -6.52 13.42 -3.59
C ALA A 38 -7.62 13.64 -4.65
N ALA A 39 -7.84 12.65 -5.51
CA ALA A 39 -8.84 12.67 -6.58
C ALA A 39 -9.53 11.30 -6.76
N PRO A 40 -10.35 10.87 -5.78
CA PRO A 40 -10.98 9.57 -5.83
C PRO A 40 -11.77 9.37 -7.12
N VAL A 41 -11.57 8.23 -7.75
CA VAL A 41 -12.31 7.84 -8.95
C VAL A 41 -13.64 7.22 -8.54
N ASP A 42 -14.75 7.76 -9.07
CA ASP A 42 -16.05 7.14 -8.92
C ASP A 42 -16.18 5.97 -9.93
N PRO A 43 -16.30 4.73 -9.48
CA PRO A 43 -16.48 3.58 -10.37
C PRO A 43 -17.83 3.59 -11.10
N ALA A 44 -18.79 4.40 -10.66
CA ALA A 44 -20.08 4.58 -11.35
C ALA A 44 -20.01 5.60 -12.49
N ASP A 45 -19.00 6.48 -12.51
CA ASP A 45 -18.80 7.45 -13.60
C ASP A 45 -18.13 6.78 -14.81
N PRO A 46 -18.84 6.65 -15.96
CA PRO A 46 -18.25 6.02 -17.15
C PRO A 46 -17.08 6.81 -17.74
N ALA A 47 -17.00 8.13 -17.53
CA ALA A 47 -15.91 8.95 -18.05
C ALA A 47 -14.64 8.71 -17.22
N ALA A 48 -14.77 8.68 -15.91
CA ALA A 48 -13.66 8.36 -15.00
C ALA A 48 -13.12 6.93 -15.24
N VAL A 49 -14.01 5.97 -15.45
CA VAL A 49 -13.63 4.58 -15.77
C VAL A 49 -12.87 4.49 -17.10
N ARG A 50 -13.38 5.15 -18.16
CA ARG A 50 -12.69 5.21 -19.46
C ARG A 50 -11.30 5.83 -19.34
N TRP A 51 -11.15 6.87 -18.50
CA TRP A 51 -9.87 7.48 -18.24
C TRP A 51 -8.89 6.49 -17.59
N LEU A 52 -9.31 5.74 -16.58
CA LEU A 52 -8.49 4.68 -15.97
C LEU A 52 -8.08 3.61 -16.98
N GLU A 53 -9.02 3.16 -17.82
CA GLU A 53 -8.72 2.19 -18.88
C GLU A 53 -7.71 2.74 -19.88
N ALA A 54 -7.81 4.02 -20.24
CA ALA A 54 -6.88 4.68 -21.16
C ALA A 54 -5.45 4.81 -20.59
N CYS A 55 -5.30 4.79 -19.26
CA CYS A 55 -3.98 4.79 -18.61
C CYS A 55 -3.26 3.42 -18.67
N VAL A 56 -3.95 2.36 -19.11
CA VAL A 56 -3.33 1.05 -19.29
C VAL A 56 -2.68 0.98 -20.67
N TRP A 57 -1.42 0.59 -20.73
CA TRP A 57 -0.69 0.48 -21.99
C TRP A 57 -1.32 -0.57 -22.92
N PRO A 58 -1.37 -0.32 -24.24
CA PRO A 58 -2.10 -1.17 -25.19
C PRO A 58 -1.63 -2.63 -25.25
N ASP A 59 -0.37 -2.89 -24.94
CA ASP A 59 0.24 -4.22 -24.91
C ASP A 59 -0.05 -5.00 -23.61
N GLN A 60 -0.71 -4.37 -22.63
CA GLN A 60 -1.01 -4.95 -21.31
C GLN A 60 -2.47 -5.41 -21.19
N ALA A 61 -2.93 -6.25 -22.11
CA ALA A 61 -4.33 -6.71 -22.15
C ALA A 61 -4.80 -7.37 -20.85
N ASP A 62 -3.95 -8.18 -20.21
CA ASP A 62 -4.24 -8.82 -18.92
C ASP A 62 -4.43 -7.80 -17.78
N ARG A 63 -3.68 -6.71 -17.81
CA ARG A 63 -3.82 -5.61 -16.84
C ARG A 63 -5.15 -4.89 -17.05
N LEU A 64 -5.55 -4.64 -18.27
CA LEU A 64 -6.84 -4.06 -18.59
C LEU A 64 -8.01 -4.96 -18.13
N ALA A 65 -7.90 -6.27 -18.38
CA ALA A 65 -8.89 -7.23 -17.92
C ALA A 65 -9.02 -7.24 -16.40
N ARG A 66 -7.90 -7.22 -15.66
CA ARG A 66 -7.90 -7.12 -14.19
C ARG A 66 -8.50 -5.81 -13.70
N LEU A 67 -8.18 -4.69 -14.33
CA LEU A 67 -8.77 -3.38 -13.98
C LEU A 67 -10.30 -3.42 -14.11
N ARG A 68 -10.82 -3.93 -15.22
CA ARG A 68 -12.26 -4.06 -15.45
C ARG A 68 -12.95 -4.95 -14.41
N ALA A 69 -12.32 -6.08 -14.09
CA ALA A 69 -12.81 -6.99 -13.06
C ALA A 69 -12.79 -6.33 -11.67
N ALA A 70 -11.73 -5.57 -11.34
CA ALA A 70 -11.63 -4.84 -10.07
C ALA A 70 -12.70 -3.74 -9.96
N ILE A 71 -12.98 -2.99 -11.05
CA ILE A 71 -14.05 -1.99 -11.09
C ILE A 71 -15.43 -2.63 -10.89
N ALA A 72 -15.69 -3.78 -11.53
CA ALA A 72 -16.93 -4.52 -11.35
C ALA A 72 -17.10 -4.96 -9.88
N LEU A 73 -16.04 -5.52 -9.28
CA LEU A 73 -16.03 -5.92 -7.88
C LEU A 73 -16.25 -4.74 -6.93
N LEU A 74 -15.63 -3.58 -7.21
CA LEU A 74 -15.81 -2.38 -6.40
C LEU A 74 -17.24 -1.83 -6.46
N ARG A 75 -17.94 -2.00 -7.60
CA ARG A 75 -19.37 -1.66 -7.74
C ARG A 75 -20.27 -2.60 -6.92
N GLU A 76 -19.93 -3.89 -6.87
CA GLU A 76 -20.66 -4.88 -6.06
C GLU A 76 -20.39 -4.72 -4.55
N HIS A 77 -19.14 -4.36 -4.20
CA HIS A 77 -18.65 -4.26 -2.82
C HIS A 77 -17.95 -2.91 -2.61
N PRO A 78 -18.70 -1.81 -2.45
CA PRO A 78 -18.13 -0.48 -2.31
C PRO A 78 -17.19 -0.38 -1.10
N VAL A 79 -16.05 0.28 -1.31
CA VAL A 79 -15.13 0.67 -0.24
C VAL A 79 -15.17 2.18 -0.11
N ALA A 80 -15.25 2.68 1.13
CA ALA A 80 -15.21 4.10 1.37
C ALA A 80 -13.85 4.67 0.97
N VAL A 81 -13.83 5.62 0.03
CA VAL A 81 -12.65 6.41 -0.32
C VAL A 81 -12.98 7.87 -0.06
N ARG A 82 -12.21 8.51 0.82
CA ARG A 82 -12.37 9.91 1.16
C ARG A 82 -11.42 10.74 0.31
N ARG A 83 -11.95 11.84 -0.26
CA ARG A 83 -11.09 12.85 -0.85
C ARG A 83 -10.29 13.52 0.24
N GLY A 84 -8.96 13.51 0.11
CA GLY A 84 -8.07 14.14 1.08
C GLY A 84 -6.61 13.98 0.72
N ASP A 85 -5.80 14.83 1.29
CA ASP A 85 -4.34 14.73 1.25
C ASP A 85 -3.86 13.62 2.18
N ALA A 86 -2.81 12.90 1.79
CA ALA A 86 -2.29 11.77 2.55
C ALA A 86 -1.73 12.17 3.93
N VAL A 87 -1.20 13.39 4.06
CA VAL A 87 -0.65 13.90 5.34
C VAL A 87 -1.77 14.43 6.22
N ASP A 88 -2.51 15.42 5.71
CA ASP A 88 -3.51 16.16 6.51
C ASP A 88 -4.77 15.33 6.78
N GLY A 89 -5.06 14.37 5.91
CA GLY A 89 -6.20 13.45 6.03
C GLY A 89 -5.95 12.23 6.93
N LEU A 90 -4.69 11.91 7.25
CA LEU A 90 -4.36 10.66 7.94
C LEU A 90 -4.93 10.60 9.36
N ALA A 91 -4.68 11.61 10.19
CA ALA A 91 -5.16 11.63 11.57
C ALA A 91 -6.71 11.60 11.67
N PRO A 92 -7.47 12.40 10.89
CA PRO A 92 -8.92 12.28 10.83
C PRO A 92 -9.41 10.91 10.39
N ALA A 93 -8.75 10.31 9.38
CA ALA A 93 -9.11 8.98 8.90
C ALA A 93 -8.92 7.89 9.97
N LEU A 94 -7.82 7.96 10.71
CA LEU A 94 -7.54 7.04 11.81
C LEU A 94 -8.47 7.26 13.01
N ALA A 95 -8.90 8.49 13.27
CA ALA A 95 -9.87 8.78 14.34
C ALA A 95 -11.22 8.07 14.10
N ASP A 96 -11.66 8.01 12.85
CA ASP A 96 -12.91 7.33 12.47
C ASP A 96 -12.86 5.81 12.65
N LEU A 97 -11.66 5.22 12.72
CA LEU A 97 -11.50 3.79 12.99
C LEU A 97 -11.74 3.43 14.47
N GLY A 98 -11.82 4.42 15.36
CA GLY A 98 -12.04 4.24 16.80
C GLY A 98 -10.88 3.49 17.47
N GLY A 99 -11.20 2.58 18.40
CA GLY A 99 -10.21 1.80 19.17
C GLY A 99 -9.59 0.60 18.42
N ARG A 100 -9.76 0.50 17.10
CA ARG A 100 -9.18 -0.58 16.30
C ARG A 100 -7.68 -0.39 16.14
N THR A 101 -6.95 -1.48 15.97
CA THR A 101 -5.53 -1.45 15.60
C THR A 101 -5.40 -1.05 14.13
N PRO A 102 -4.88 0.12 13.80
CA PRO A 102 -4.80 0.59 12.43
C PRO A 102 -3.63 -0.03 11.68
N VAL A 103 -3.88 -0.34 10.40
CA VAL A 103 -2.85 -0.62 9.42
C VAL A 103 -2.94 0.45 8.34
N VAL A 104 -1.91 1.27 8.22
CA VAL A 104 -1.74 2.23 7.12
C VAL A 104 -1.00 1.52 5.99
N THR A 105 -1.46 1.68 4.77
CA THR A 105 -0.77 1.11 3.60
C THR A 105 -0.47 2.20 2.58
N THR A 106 0.76 2.22 2.07
CA THR A 106 1.16 3.03 0.92
C THR A 106 1.83 2.13 -0.12
N SER A 107 1.51 2.33 -1.38
CA SER A 107 2.13 1.61 -2.48
C SER A 107 2.22 2.54 -3.68
N TRP A 108 3.43 2.92 -4.08
CA TRP A 108 3.65 3.90 -5.14
C TRP A 108 2.81 5.15 -4.93
N THR A 109 2.76 5.63 -3.69
CA THR A 109 1.96 6.77 -3.27
C THR A 109 2.85 7.94 -2.90
N LEU A 110 3.89 7.68 -2.11
CA LEU A 110 4.74 8.73 -1.56
C LEU A 110 5.63 9.38 -2.64
N CYS A 111 5.96 8.66 -3.70
CA CYS A 111 6.71 9.20 -4.83
C CYS A 111 6.00 10.37 -5.55
N TYR A 112 4.69 10.53 -5.38
CA TYR A 112 3.92 11.67 -5.92
C TYR A 112 3.93 12.88 -5.01
N LEU A 113 4.44 12.77 -3.79
CA LEU A 113 4.60 13.87 -2.86
C LEU A 113 5.96 14.55 -3.10
N ASP A 114 6.02 15.86 -2.94
CA ASP A 114 7.31 16.55 -2.88
C ASP A 114 8.09 16.14 -1.61
N PRO A 115 9.42 16.40 -1.55
CA PRO A 115 10.25 15.95 -0.43
C PRO A 115 9.82 16.49 0.94
N ASP A 116 9.24 17.70 1.01
CA ASP A 116 8.73 18.26 2.27
C ASP A 116 7.48 17.52 2.74
N ARG A 117 6.57 17.21 1.81
CA ARG A 117 5.37 16.43 2.10
C ARG A 117 5.70 14.97 2.44
N GLN A 118 6.72 14.37 1.82
CA GLN A 118 7.19 13.04 2.23
C GLN A 118 7.68 13.04 3.68
N ARG A 119 8.47 14.05 4.07
CA ARG A 119 8.93 14.22 5.46
C ARG A 119 7.75 14.45 6.42
N ALA A 120 6.81 15.28 6.04
CA ALA A 120 5.61 15.53 6.83
C ALA A 120 4.77 14.26 7.02
N PHE A 121 4.61 13.44 5.97
CA PHE A 121 3.93 12.15 6.07
C PHE A 121 4.64 11.21 7.05
N ALA A 122 5.95 11.04 6.91
CA ALA A 122 6.73 10.18 7.79
C ALA A 122 6.65 10.65 9.26
N ALA A 123 6.73 11.95 9.51
CA ALA A 123 6.59 12.54 10.83
C ALA A 123 5.17 12.32 11.42
N GLU A 124 4.12 12.47 10.61
CA GLU A 124 2.75 12.26 11.05
C GLU A 124 2.46 10.79 11.37
N VAL A 125 2.93 9.86 10.55
CA VAL A 125 2.82 8.42 10.82
C VAL A 125 3.57 8.06 12.11
N ASP A 126 4.77 8.61 12.33
CA ASP A 126 5.56 8.39 13.54
C ASP A 126 4.85 8.94 14.79
N ARG A 127 4.34 10.16 14.72
CA ARG A 127 3.57 10.79 15.80
C ARG A 127 2.32 9.97 16.18
N LEU A 128 1.56 9.54 15.17
CA LEU A 128 0.35 8.72 15.36
C LEU A 128 0.70 7.34 15.89
N GLY A 129 1.75 6.73 15.35
CA GLY A 129 2.25 5.43 15.77
C GLY A 129 2.68 5.44 17.23
N SER A 130 3.48 6.42 17.63
CA SER A 130 3.97 6.57 18.99
C SER A 130 2.85 6.82 20.01
N SER A 131 1.76 7.49 19.60
CA SER A 131 0.66 7.86 20.50
C SER A 131 -0.39 6.77 20.71
N ARG A 132 -0.67 5.96 19.68
CA ARG A 132 -1.80 4.99 19.73
C ARG A 132 -1.44 3.58 19.25
N GLY A 133 -0.21 3.38 18.80
CA GLY A 133 0.18 2.18 18.10
C GLY A 133 -0.43 2.09 16.70
N LEU A 134 0.36 1.71 15.71
CA LEU A 134 -0.09 1.37 14.36
C LEU A 134 0.94 0.49 13.65
N THR A 135 0.54 -0.04 12.51
CA THR A 135 1.44 -0.66 11.54
C THR A 135 1.38 0.14 10.26
N TRP A 136 2.53 0.50 9.71
CA TRP A 136 2.64 1.06 8.37
C TRP A 136 3.31 0.04 7.45
N LEU A 137 2.56 -0.45 6.47
CA LEU A 137 3.05 -1.32 5.41
C LEU A 137 3.25 -0.48 4.15
N TRP A 138 4.46 -0.49 3.61
CA TRP A 138 4.80 0.33 2.47
C TRP A 138 5.47 -0.47 1.35
N ALA A 139 5.16 -0.12 0.11
CA ALA A 139 5.75 -0.66 -1.11
C ALA A 139 6.15 0.50 -2.02
N GLU A 140 7.38 0.97 -1.89
CA GLU A 140 7.88 2.20 -2.52
C GLU A 140 9.31 1.98 -3.06
N ALA A 141 9.76 2.84 -3.96
CA ALA A 141 11.15 2.86 -4.43
C ALA A 141 11.97 3.84 -3.59
N PRO A 142 13.00 3.41 -2.84
CA PRO A 142 13.80 4.28 -1.97
C PRO A 142 14.41 5.48 -2.70
N ALA A 143 14.89 5.29 -3.92
CA ALA A 143 15.44 6.37 -4.74
C ALA A 143 14.45 7.53 -4.98
N GLN A 144 13.14 7.28 -4.89
CA GLN A 144 12.09 8.30 -5.03
C GLN A 144 11.51 8.73 -3.69
N VAL A 145 11.71 7.95 -2.64
CA VAL A 145 11.14 8.16 -1.30
C VAL A 145 12.22 8.05 -0.23
N PRO A 146 13.15 9.03 -0.16
CA PRO A 146 14.33 8.96 0.73
C PRO A 146 14.02 9.03 2.22
N VAL A 147 12.76 9.23 2.61
CA VAL A 147 12.33 9.19 4.03
C VAL A 147 12.15 7.77 4.57
N LEU A 148 12.22 6.75 3.70
CA LEU A 148 12.15 5.36 4.12
C LEU A 148 13.44 4.96 4.82
N LEU A 149 13.32 4.27 5.94
CA LEU A 149 14.48 3.71 6.64
C LEU A 149 14.84 2.36 6.02
N VAL A 150 15.80 2.41 5.10
CA VAL A 150 16.38 1.25 4.42
C VAL A 150 17.89 1.24 4.62
N PRO A 151 18.57 0.09 4.47
CA PRO A 151 20.04 0.03 4.46
C PRO A 151 20.63 0.95 3.39
N ASP A 152 21.77 1.59 3.68
CA ASP A 152 22.43 2.55 2.78
C ASP A 152 22.67 1.99 1.37
N ALA A 153 22.98 0.71 1.26
CA ALA A 153 23.18 0.02 -0.01
C ALA A 153 21.92 -0.03 -0.91
N LEU A 154 20.74 0.29 -0.37
CA LEU A 154 19.47 0.28 -1.08
C LEU A 154 18.86 1.67 -1.28
N LEU A 155 19.53 2.73 -0.85
CA LEU A 155 19.00 4.11 -0.97
C LEU A 155 18.78 4.53 -2.43
N ASP A 156 19.66 4.09 -3.34
CA ASP A 156 19.56 4.36 -4.76
C ASP A 156 18.83 3.25 -5.55
N ASP A 157 18.21 2.29 -4.87
CA ASP A 157 17.48 1.22 -5.56
C ASP A 157 16.17 1.76 -6.14
N HIS A 158 16.03 1.62 -7.45
CA HIS A 158 14.81 1.99 -8.18
C HIS A 158 13.75 0.89 -8.17
N ALA A 159 14.06 -0.30 -7.65
CA ALA A 159 13.07 -1.34 -7.48
C ALA A 159 12.15 -1.04 -6.30
N THR A 160 10.94 -1.58 -6.36
CA THR A 160 10.01 -1.49 -5.24
C THR A 160 10.49 -2.37 -4.08
N LEU A 161 10.67 -1.78 -2.93
CA LEU A 161 10.89 -2.50 -1.68
C LEU A 161 9.59 -2.56 -0.88
N LEU A 162 9.33 -3.71 -0.28
CA LEU A 162 8.24 -3.92 0.66
C LEU A 162 8.80 -3.87 2.08
N GLY A 163 8.28 -2.97 2.87
CA GLY A 163 8.69 -2.86 4.27
C GLY A 163 7.52 -2.67 5.21
N VAL A 164 7.78 -2.87 6.48
CA VAL A 164 6.83 -2.66 7.55
C VAL A 164 7.47 -1.90 8.70
N THR A 165 6.78 -0.86 9.14
CA THR A 165 7.10 -0.12 10.37
C THR A 165 5.97 -0.35 11.36
N THR A 166 6.30 -0.72 12.58
CA THR A 166 5.32 -0.94 13.64
C THR A 166 5.66 -0.10 14.86
N TRP A 167 4.62 0.37 15.54
CA TRP A 167 4.74 1.01 16.86
C TRP A 167 3.93 0.19 17.86
N ARG A 168 4.62 -0.31 18.87
CA ARG A 168 4.01 -1.05 19.99
C ARG A 168 4.57 -0.49 21.29
N ASP A 169 3.70 -0.09 22.19
CA ASP A 169 4.07 0.50 23.48
C ASP A 169 5.06 1.68 23.35
N GLY A 170 4.85 2.52 22.31
CA GLY A 170 5.72 3.65 21.98
C GLY A 170 7.04 3.28 21.28
N VAL A 171 7.33 1.99 21.10
CA VAL A 171 8.57 1.52 20.46
C VAL A 171 8.34 1.34 18.97
N ARG A 172 9.15 2.02 18.17
CA ARG A 172 9.20 1.86 16.70
C ARG A 172 10.12 0.71 16.33
N THR A 173 9.68 -0.09 15.37
CA THR A 173 10.47 -1.15 14.74
C THR A 173 10.28 -1.11 13.23
N ASP A 174 11.37 -1.04 12.49
CA ASP A 174 11.39 -1.06 11.02
C ASP A 174 11.95 -2.41 10.53
N ARG A 175 11.29 -2.98 9.54
CA ARG A 175 11.73 -4.23 8.89
C ARG A 175 11.55 -4.13 7.39
N LEU A 176 12.61 -4.41 6.66
CA LEU A 176 12.53 -4.68 5.22
C LEU A 176 12.10 -6.14 5.04
N LEU A 177 11.08 -6.37 4.24
CA LEU A 177 10.46 -7.68 4.06
C LEU A 177 10.87 -8.32 2.73
N ALA A 178 10.84 -7.54 1.65
CA ALA A 178 11.05 -8.07 0.32
C ALA A 178 11.47 -7.00 -0.68
N ARG A 179 12.04 -7.44 -1.79
CA ARG A 179 12.12 -6.69 -3.04
C ARG A 179 11.05 -7.22 -3.98
N CYS A 180 10.33 -6.35 -4.66
CA CYS A 180 9.22 -6.77 -5.50
C CYS A 180 9.18 -6.01 -6.84
N HIS A 181 8.42 -6.57 -7.76
CA HIS A 181 8.08 -5.90 -9.01
C HIS A 181 7.08 -4.77 -8.75
N ASP A 182 7.21 -3.64 -9.44
CA ASP A 182 6.39 -2.44 -9.27
C ASP A 182 4.88 -2.70 -9.39
N HIS A 183 4.52 -3.72 -10.15
CA HIS A 183 3.13 -4.14 -10.36
C HIS A 183 2.81 -5.53 -9.78
N GLY A 184 3.62 -6.01 -8.83
CA GLY A 184 3.35 -7.23 -8.09
C GLY A 184 3.53 -8.54 -8.86
N ALA A 185 4.24 -8.55 -10.00
CA ALA A 185 4.45 -9.78 -10.78
C ALA A 185 5.34 -10.80 -10.05
N TRP A 186 6.28 -10.33 -9.23
CA TRP A 186 7.13 -11.18 -8.39
C TRP A 186 7.48 -10.49 -7.07
N LEU A 187 7.83 -11.28 -6.08
CA LEU A 187 8.25 -10.85 -4.76
C LEU A 187 9.33 -11.78 -4.25
N ASN A 188 10.49 -11.21 -3.87
CA ASN A 188 11.63 -11.91 -3.28
C ASN A 188 11.75 -11.52 -1.81
N TRP A 189 11.48 -12.45 -0.90
CA TRP A 189 11.62 -12.26 0.55
C TRP A 189 13.08 -12.27 0.98
N TYR A 190 13.42 -11.39 1.93
CA TYR A 190 14.74 -11.35 2.58
C TYR A 190 14.85 -12.31 3.76
#